data_0482c8117343a51fadeb7c73f12f8d6f
#
_entry.id   0482c8117343a51fadeb7c73f12f8d6f
#
_cell.length_a   1.000
_cell.length_b   1.000
_cell.length_c   1.000
_cell.angle_alpha   90.00
_cell.angle_beta   90.00
_cell.angle_gamma   90.00
#
_symmetry.space_group_name_H-M   'P 1'
#
loop_
_entity.id
_entity.type
_entity.pdbx_description
1 polymer ?
#
loop_
_entity_poly.entity_id
_entity_poly.type
_entity_poly.pdbx_seq_one_letter_code
_entity_poly.pdbx_strand_id
1 'polypeptide(L)'
;MPRSSEEEETAAESPFIPAHDGVHGTSRGVALSRRVARNGAPNGSRSARDVDPTIGLNVEFKPTMLPEHAMEMLVNHAVNAGASDLFMTCNEDCMDVSVRHLGIVKKIAELPSELGFLCVNHVRAVSGLKFHEKRRPQDGRWIYRRPDGEVTVDLRLNTMPTLYGESVAMRLLVRDSQLQELENLGMVGPQLGTLLGMLHSPSGLILVTGPTGSGKTTSLYACLHFLNDGRRKIHTIEDPVECAVHGLCQN
;
A
#
# COMPACT_ATOMS: atom_id res chain seq x y z
N MET A 1 11.39 -63.12 -21.90
CA MET A 1 12.80 -63.30 -22.25
C MET A 1 13.13 -62.40 -23.42
N PRO A 2 14.30 -61.83 -23.42
CA PRO A 2 14.73 -60.57 -22.74
C PRO A 2 15.35 -59.55 -23.74
N ARG A 3 15.69 -58.39 -23.21
CA ARG A 3 16.88 -57.49 -23.39
C ARG A 3 16.41 -56.06 -23.36
N SER A 4 16.53 -55.26 -22.31
CA SER A 4 17.72 -54.56 -21.78
C SER A 4 18.43 -53.73 -22.84
N SER A 5 18.28 -52.40 -22.79
CA SER A 5 19.32 -51.46 -23.17
C SER A 5 19.19 -50.21 -22.26
N GLU A 6 20.19 -50.06 -21.44
CA GLU A 6 20.56 -48.93 -20.64
C GLU A 6 20.96 -47.78 -21.59
N GLU A 7 20.44 -46.58 -21.39
CA GLU A 7 21.02 -45.36 -21.96
C GLU A 7 21.50 -44.47 -20.83
N GLU A 8 22.80 -44.22 -20.85
CA GLU A 8 23.60 -43.41 -19.96
C GLU A 8 23.18 -41.94 -19.98
N GLU A 9 22.96 -41.44 -18.80
CA GLU A 9 22.78 -40.01 -18.53
C GLU A 9 24.15 -39.37 -18.37
N THR A 10 24.64 -38.67 -19.42
CA THR A 10 25.87 -37.89 -19.39
C THR A 10 25.63 -36.55 -18.71
N ALA A 11 26.20 -36.40 -17.52
CA ALA A 11 26.30 -35.15 -16.79
C ALA A 11 27.24 -34.17 -17.52
N ALA A 12 26.75 -33.01 -17.86
CA ALA A 12 27.54 -31.91 -18.39
C ALA A 12 28.15 -31.09 -17.25
N GLU A 13 29.46 -31.16 -17.13
CA GLU A 13 30.28 -30.36 -16.21
C GLU A 13 30.29 -28.88 -16.64
N SER A 14 30.06 -28.01 -15.67
CA SER A 14 30.21 -26.56 -15.76
C SER A 14 31.68 -26.16 -15.63
N PRO A 15 32.23 -25.25 -16.46
CA PRO A 15 33.66 -24.88 -16.37
C PRO A 15 33.88 -23.89 -15.22
N PHE A 16 34.83 -24.27 -14.39
CA PHE A 16 35.43 -23.49 -13.30
C PHE A 16 36.32 -22.39 -13.87
N ILE A 17 36.10 -21.12 -13.49
CA ILE A 17 36.95 -19.99 -13.83
C ILE A 17 37.88 -19.73 -12.64
N PRO A 18 39.21 -19.74 -12.80
CA PRO A 18 40.15 -19.46 -11.73
C PRO A 18 40.27 -17.96 -11.46
N ALA A 19 40.38 -17.63 -10.18
CA ALA A 19 40.66 -16.28 -9.67
C ALA A 19 42.06 -15.82 -10.06
N HIS A 20 42.19 -14.59 -10.56
CA HIS A 20 43.44 -13.88 -10.79
C HIS A 20 43.84 -13.12 -9.53
N ASP A 21 45.03 -13.45 -9.00
CA ASP A 21 45.70 -12.71 -7.96
C ASP A 21 46.35 -11.40 -8.48
N GLY A 22 46.25 -10.39 -7.60
CA GLY A 22 47.29 -9.42 -7.37
C GLY A 22 47.31 -8.13 -8.19
N VAL A 23 46.83 -7.05 -7.59
CA VAL A 23 47.48 -5.75 -7.69
C VAL A 23 47.39 -5.02 -6.34
N HIS A 24 48.54 -4.78 -5.71
CA HIS A 24 48.71 -3.90 -4.55
C HIS A 24 48.38 -2.45 -4.96
N GLY A 25 47.33 -1.88 -4.40
CA GLY A 25 47.01 -0.47 -4.47
C GLY A 25 46.84 0.10 -3.06
N THR A 26 47.80 0.87 -2.61
CA THR A 26 47.76 1.62 -1.35
C THR A 26 46.62 2.63 -1.35
N SER A 27 45.53 2.36 -0.67
CA SER A 27 44.51 3.35 -0.39
C SER A 27 44.70 3.95 1.01
N ARG A 28 45.02 5.23 1.00
CA ARG A 28 45.05 6.10 2.17
C ARG A 28 43.67 6.05 2.86
N GLY A 29 43.65 5.55 4.08
CA GLY A 29 42.50 5.57 4.95
C GLY A 29 42.07 7.01 5.27
N VAL A 30 40.88 7.39 4.85
CA VAL A 30 40.18 8.57 5.35
C VAL A 30 39.57 8.18 6.68
N ALA A 31 40.23 8.60 7.78
CA ALA A 31 39.70 8.47 9.12
C ALA A 31 38.47 9.39 9.27
N LEU A 32 37.30 8.84 9.22
CA LEU A 32 36.07 9.50 9.68
C LEU A 32 36.13 9.59 11.21
N SER A 33 36.61 10.71 11.73
CA SER A 33 36.52 11.05 13.14
C SER A 33 35.05 11.18 13.55
N ARG A 34 34.50 10.16 14.21
CA ARG A 34 33.25 10.28 14.96
C ARG A 34 33.47 11.22 16.13
N ARG A 35 33.18 12.50 15.96
CA ARG A 35 32.92 13.39 17.08
C ARG A 35 31.55 12.99 17.64
N VAL A 36 31.56 12.21 18.69
CA VAL A 36 30.42 12.08 19.60
C VAL A 36 30.29 13.40 20.34
N ALA A 37 29.45 14.30 19.83
CA ALA A 37 29.02 15.44 20.59
C ALA A 37 28.02 14.94 21.65
N ARG A 38 28.50 14.76 22.87
CA ARG A 38 27.68 14.74 24.06
C ARG A 38 27.19 16.16 24.30
N ASN A 39 26.06 16.52 23.70
CA ASN A 39 25.29 17.66 24.16
C ASN A 39 24.00 17.11 24.78
N GLY A 40 23.98 17.14 26.11
CA GLY A 40 22.77 17.06 26.88
C GLY A 40 21.86 18.24 26.47
N ALA A 41 20.90 18.00 25.61
CA ALA A 41 19.83 18.93 25.39
C ALA A 41 18.80 18.77 26.53
N PRO A 42 18.32 19.87 27.14
CA PRO A 42 17.27 19.80 28.14
C PRO A 42 15.99 19.25 27.51
N ASN A 43 15.23 18.50 28.31
CA ASN A 43 13.87 18.05 28.06
C ASN A 43 12.98 19.22 27.60
N GLY A 44 13.06 19.58 26.33
CA GLY A 44 12.12 20.49 25.69
C GLY A 44 11.00 19.64 25.10
N SER A 45 9.79 19.88 25.56
CA SER A 45 8.54 19.38 25.00
C SER A 45 8.66 19.39 23.47
N ARG A 46 8.70 18.20 22.83
CA ARG A 46 8.50 18.07 21.38
C ARG A 46 7.08 18.49 21.10
N SER A 47 6.89 19.77 20.91
CA SER A 47 5.59 20.37 20.61
C SER A 47 5.27 20.14 19.12
N ALA A 48 4.01 20.37 18.76
CA ALA A 48 3.39 20.33 17.43
C ALA A 48 4.19 20.95 16.25
N ARG A 49 5.46 21.25 16.42
CA ARG A 49 6.34 21.95 15.48
C ARG A 49 6.88 21.08 14.34
N ASP A 50 6.71 19.73 14.43
CA ASP A 50 7.24 18.81 13.42
C ASP A 50 6.19 18.38 12.38
N VAL A 51 4.97 18.91 12.45
CA VAL A 51 3.93 18.65 11.45
C VAL A 51 4.25 19.41 10.17
N ASP A 52 4.24 18.69 9.02
CA ASP A 52 4.52 19.33 7.72
C ASP A 52 3.46 20.38 7.40
N PRO A 53 3.83 21.67 7.25
CA PRO A 53 2.87 22.74 7.05
C PRO A 53 2.12 22.66 5.71
N THR A 54 2.59 21.85 4.76
CA THR A 54 1.99 21.73 3.44
C THR A 54 0.87 20.69 3.39
N ILE A 55 0.94 19.68 4.26
CA ILE A 55 -0.05 18.59 4.31
C ILE A 55 -0.48 18.23 5.73
N GLY A 56 -0.06 19.02 6.72
CA GLY A 56 -0.44 18.83 8.12
C GLY A 56 -1.93 19.00 8.34
N LEU A 57 -2.48 18.19 9.22
CA LEU A 57 -3.88 18.29 9.64
C LEU A 57 -4.00 19.33 10.76
N ASN A 58 -4.59 20.47 10.45
CA ASN A 58 -4.83 21.57 11.41
C ASN A 58 -6.00 21.28 12.35
N VAL A 59 -5.88 20.20 13.14
CA VAL A 59 -6.88 19.80 14.12
C VAL A 59 -6.18 19.46 15.43
N GLU A 60 -6.73 19.94 16.52
CA GLU A 60 -6.31 19.57 17.87
C GLU A 60 -7.03 18.29 18.27
N PHE A 61 -6.26 17.18 18.36
CA PHE A 61 -6.78 15.91 18.84
C PHE A 61 -6.83 15.90 20.37
N LYS A 62 -8.04 15.75 20.93
CA LYS A 62 -8.25 15.73 22.37
C LYS A 62 -8.41 14.29 22.88
N PRO A 63 -7.97 13.95 24.09
CA PRO A 63 -8.17 12.61 24.67
C PRO A 63 -9.63 12.16 24.73
N THR A 64 -10.56 13.13 24.81
CA THR A 64 -12.01 12.88 24.86
C THR A 64 -12.66 12.65 23.49
N MET A 65 -11.91 12.78 22.40
CA MET A 65 -12.41 12.52 21.05
C MET A 65 -12.71 11.02 20.86
N LEU A 66 -13.80 10.71 20.17
CA LEU A 66 -14.10 9.32 19.80
C LEU A 66 -13.07 8.79 18.81
N PRO A 67 -12.52 7.59 19.01
CA PRO A 67 -11.50 7.01 18.15
C PRO A 67 -11.99 6.81 16.70
N GLU A 68 -13.27 6.49 16.53
CA GLU A 68 -13.90 6.39 15.20
C GLU A 68 -13.81 7.69 14.44
N HIS A 69 -14.17 8.81 15.09
CA HIS A 69 -14.13 10.13 14.48
C HIS A 69 -12.69 10.58 14.17
N ALA A 70 -11.75 10.32 15.10
CA ALA A 70 -10.34 10.62 14.87
C ALA A 70 -9.79 9.84 13.66
N MET A 71 -10.10 8.55 13.57
CA MET A 71 -9.68 7.71 12.43
C MET A 71 -10.33 8.14 11.11
N GLU A 72 -11.62 8.50 11.14
CA GLU A 72 -12.32 9.05 10.00
C GLU A 72 -11.63 10.33 9.46
N MET A 73 -11.29 11.26 10.33
CA MET A 73 -10.58 12.49 9.98
C MET A 73 -9.21 12.19 9.36
N LEU A 74 -8.44 11.27 9.97
CA LEU A 74 -7.10 10.90 9.51
C LEU A 74 -7.15 10.21 8.14
N VAL A 75 -8.06 9.25 7.95
CA VAL A 75 -8.21 8.54 6.68
C VAL A 75 -8.68 9.48 5.58
N ASN A 76 -9.71 10.31 5.84
CA ASN A 76 -10.20 11.28 4.87
C ASN A 76 -9.12 12.29 4.48
N HIS A 77 -8.34 12.76 5.44
CA HIS A 77 -7.24 13.67 5.17
C HIS A 77 -6.16 13.02 4.31
N ALA A 78 -5.75 11.78 4.62
CA ALA A 78 -4.77 11.03 3.84
C ALA A 78 -5.24 10.81 2.39
N VAL A 79 -6.53 10.47 2.21
CA VAL A 79 -7.14 10.29 0.89
C VAL A 79 -7.14 11.60 0.11
N ASN A 80 -7.60 12.70 0.72
CA ASN A 80 -7.65 14.01 0.07
C ASN A 80 -6.25 14.53 -0.29
N ALA A 81 -5.23 14.17 0.49
CA ALA A 81 -3.83 14.48 0.19
C ALA A 81 -3.22 13.57 -0.89
N GLY A 82 -3.94 12.57 -1.40
CA GLY A 82 -3.40 11.61 -2.37
C GLY A 82 -2.30 10.72 -1.81
N ALA A 83 -2.35 10.42 -0.51
CA ALA A 83 -1.36 9.59 0.14
C ALA A 83 -1.53 8.11 -0.21
N SER A 84 -0.42 7.40 -0.37
CA SER A 84 -0.41 5.95 -0.59
C SER A 84 -0.48 5.14 0.70
N ASP A 85 0.07 5.67 1.79
CA ASP A 85 0.13 4.99 3.07
C ASP A 85 -0.12 5.99 4.23
N LEU A 86 -0.74 5.51 5.30
CA LEU A 86 -0.95 6.20 6.57
C LEU A 86 -0.28 5.38 7.68
N PHE A 87 0.53 6.03 8.49
CA PHE A 87 1.28 5.42 9.59
C PHE A 87 0.85 6.03 10.92
N MET A 88 0.67 5.17 11.91
CA MET A 88 0.50 5.54 13.31
C MET A 88 1.65 4.92 14.09
N THR A 89 2.54 5.74 14.62
CA THR A 89 3.75 5.31 15.33
C THR A 89 3.64 5.66 16.80
N CYS A 90 3.64 4.64 17.64
CA CYS A 90 3.56 4.82 19.09
C CYS A 90 4.93 5.28 19.63
N ASN A 91 4.95 6.42 20.31
CA ASN A 91 6.08 6.96 21.06
C ASN A 91 5.78 6.91 22.58
N GLU A 92 6.70 7.40 23.39
CA GLU A 92 6.61 7.40 24.85
C GLU A 92 5.38 8.19 25.35
N ASP A 93 5.20 9.42 24.85
CA ASP A 93 4.19 10.37 25.33
C ASP A 93 3.04 10.63 24.36
N CYS A 94 3.18 10.20 23.10
CA CYS A 94 2.21 10.51 22.05
C CYS A 94 2.20 9.42 20.96
N MET A 95 1.24 9.54 20.05
CA MET A 95 1.22 8.79 18.80
C MET A 95 1.39 9.73 17.63
N ASP A 96 2.48 9.55 16.90
CA ASP A 96 2.73 10.27 15.67
C ASP A 96 1.92 9.69 14.52
N VAL A 97 1.27 10.56 13.76
CA VAL A 97 0.57 10.18 12.54
C VAL A 97 1.29 10.78 11.34
N SER A 98 1.65 9.92 10.42
CA SER A 98 2.37 10.31 9.21
C SER A 98 1.73 9.69 7.97
N VAL A 99 1.89 10.33 6.82
CA VAL A 99 1.44 9.81 5.53
C VAL A 99 2.63 9.70 4.57
N ARG A 100 2.54 8.76 3.62
CA ARG A 100 3.44 8.72 2.47
C ARG A 100 2.78 9.44 1.31
N HIS A 101 3.34 10.58 0.93
CA HIS A 101 2.89 11.37 -0.21
C HIS A 101 4.05 11.53 -1.20
N LEU A 102 3.85 11.18 -2.46
CA LEU A 102 4.89 11.19 -3.51
C LEU A 102 6.19 10.47 -3.09
N GLY A 103 6.05 9.33 -2.38
CA GLY A 103 7.18 8.52 -1.90
C GLY A 103 7.83 9.00 -0.60
N ILE A 104 7.52 10.19 -0.12
CA ILE A 104 8.10 10.81 1.08
C ILE A 104 7.14 10.66 2.26
N VAL A 105 7.67 10.24 3.41
CA VAL A 105 6.89 10.18 4.66
C VAL A 105 6.92 11.53 5.35
N LYS A 106 5.73 12.06 5.66
CA LYS A 106 5.54 13.36 6.29
C LYS A 106 4.61 13.23 7.49
N LYS A 107 4.97 13.80 8.63
CA LYS A 107 4.11 13.86 9.82
C LYS A 107 2.96 14.83 9.56
N ILE A 108 1.73 14.38 9.79
CA ILE A 108 0.50 15.18 9.57
C ILE A 108 -0.20 15.55 10.86
N ALA A 109 -0.04 14.76 11.92
CA ALA A 109 -0.68 15.00 13.22
C ALA A 109 0.07 14.32 14.34
N GLU A 110 -0.30 14.70 15.56
CA GLU A 110 0.11 14.06 16.81
C GLU A 110 -1.14 13.82 17.66
N LEU A 111 -1.32 12.61 18.16
CA LEU A 111 -2.43 12.26 19.03
C LEU A 111 -1.92 12.07 20.47
N PRO A 112 -2.70 12.48 21.48
CA PRO A 112 -2.47 12.05 22.86
C PRO A 112 -2.40 10.53 22.94
N SER A 113 -1.51 9.98 23.77
CA SER A 113 -1.28 8.52 23.89
C SER A 113 -2.57 7.74 24.12
N GLU A 114 -3.47 8.26 24.98
CA GLU A 114 -4.76 7.62 25.29
C GLU A 114 -5.63 7.49 24.03
N LEU A 115 -5.78 8.58 23.26
CA LEU A 115 -6.56 8.57 22.03
C LEU A 115 -5.89 7.68 20.99
N GLY A 116 -4.56 7.76 20.87
CA GLY A 116 -3.78 6.90 19.94
C GLY A 116 -4.02 5.42 20.20
N PHE A 117 -3.97 5.01 21.47
CA PHE A 117 -4.26 3.63 21.87
C PHE A 117 -5.70 3.21 21.52
N LEU A 118 -6.68 4.07 21.75
CA LEU A 118 -8.08 3.82 21.38
C LEU A 118 -8.25 3.71 19.85
N CYS A 119 -7.55 4.55 19.07
CA CYS A 119 -7.55 4.47 17.62
C CYS A 119 -6.97 3.15 17.10
N VAL A 120 -5.85 2.66 17.68
CA VAL A 120 -5.29 1.34 17.33
C VAL A 120 -6.29 0.23 17.65
N ASN A 121 -6.95 0.28 18.80
CA ASN A 121 -7.97 -0.71 19.16
C ASN A 121 -9.18 -0.66 18.22
N HIS A 122 -9.62 0.53 17.80
CA HIS A 122 -10.67 0.71 16.79
C HIS A 122 -10.28 0.07 15.47
N VAL A 123 -9.08 0.39 14.97
CA VAL A 123 -8.53 -0.20 13.74
C VAL A 123 -8.51 -1.73 13.82
N ARG A 124 -8.07 -2.30 14.93
CA ARG A 124 -8.08 -3.75 15.16
C ARG A 124 -9.47 -4.35 15.07
N ALA A 125 -10.46 -3.69 15.67
CA ALA A 125 -11.85 -4.15 15.64
C ALA A 125 -12.43 -4.16 14.23
N VAL A 126 -12.25 -3.07 13.47
CA VAL A 126 -12.85 -2.93 12.13
C VAL A 126 -12.12 -3.74 11.05
N SER A 127 -10.87 -4.15 11.29
CA SER A 127 -10.05 -4.91 10.35
C SER A 127 -10.01 -6.42 10.61
N GLY A 128 -10.75 -6.90 11.62
CA GLY A 128 -10.84 -8.32 11.97
C GLY A 128 -9.59 -8.92 12.59
N LEU A 129 -8.72 -8.08 13.17
CA LEU A 129 -7.51 -8.55 13.85
C LEU A 129 -7.83 -9.23 15.19
N LYS A 130 -6.99 -10.18 15.59
CA LYS A 130 -7.12 -10.87 16.87
C LYS A 130 -6.83 -9.89 18.02
N PHE A 131 -7.85 -9.53 18.77
CA PHE A 131 -7.78 -8.49 19.79
C PHE A 131 -6.80 -8.81 20.94
N HIS A 132 -6.67 -10.09 21.29
CA HIS A 132 -5.82 -10.55 22.40
C HIS A 132 -4.35 -10.75 22.04
N GLU A 133 -4.02 -10.85 20.75
CA GLU A 133 -2.65 -11.07 20.30
C GLU A 133 -1.99 -9.71 19.98
N LYS A 134 -1.21 -9.21 20.95
CA LYS A 134 -0.47 -7.93 20.83
C LYS A 134 1.05 -8.13 20.69
N ARG A 135 1.52 -9.38 20.76
CA ARG A 135 2.97 -9.69 20.76
C ARG A 135 3.52 -10.03 19.39
N ARG A 136 2.64 -10.24 18.40
CA ARG A 136 3.02 -10.62 17.05
C ARG A 136 2.44 -9.64 16.03
N PRO A 137 3.16 -9.35 14.96
CA PRO A 137 2.61 -8.62 13.83
C PRO A 137 1.34 -9.31 13.31
N GLN A 138 0.38 -8.53 12.87
CA GLN A 138 -0.85 -9.03 12.27
C GLN A 138 -1.20 -8.20 11.04
N ASP A 139 -1.70 -8.88 10.02
CA ASP A 139 -2.22 -8.27 8.81
C ASP A 139 -3.74 -8.27 8.85
N GLY A 140 -4.34 -7.17 8.40
CA GLY A 140 -5.77 -6.99 8.37
C GLY A 140 -6.23 -6.18 7.17
N ARG A 141 -7.54 -6.11 7.01
CA ARG A 141 -8.17 -5.35 5.95
C ARG A 141 -9.37 -4.61 6.50
N TRP A 142 -9.48 -3.32 6.17
CA TRP A 142 -10.62 -2.49 6.53
C TRP A 142 -11.17 -1.79 5.29
N ILE A 143 -12.45 -2.01 4.99
CA ILE A 143 -13.15 -1.29 3.93
C ILE A 143 -13.81 -0.08 4.57
N TYR A 144 -13.21 1.08 4.37
CA TYR A 144 -13.75 2.35 4.83
C TYR A 144 -14.63 2.97 3.75
N ARG A 145 -15.84 3.33 4.12
CA ARG A 145 -16.75 4.08 3.25
C ARG A 145 -16.94 5.47 3.83
N ARG A 146 -16.66 6.47 3.03
CA ARG A 146 -16.90 7.84 3.44
C ARG A 146 -18.41 8.05 3.69
N PRO A 147 -18.81 8.89 4.65
CA PRO A 147 -20.23 9.13 4.96
C PRO A 147 -21.04 9.68 3.77
N ASP A 148 -20.42 10.42 2.85
CA ASP A 148 -21.03 10.90 1.60
C ASP A 148 -21.31 9.76 0.60
N GLY A 149 -20.73 8.60 0.78
CA GLY A 149 -20.87 7.43 -0.09
C GLY A 149 -20.06 7.50 -1.40
N GLU A 150 -19.41 8.63 -1.68
CA GLU A 150 -18.69 8.86 -2.95
C GLU A 150 -17.37 8.08 -3.03
N VAL A 151 -16.70 7.90 -1.89
CA VAL A 151 -15.38 7.29 -1.85
C VAL A 151 -15.40 6.04 -0.96
N THR A 152 -14.91 4.95 -1.52
CA THR A 152 -14.59 3.73 -0.77
C THR A 152 -13.09 3.52 -0.78
N VAL A 153 -12.51 3.35 0.41
CA VAL A 153 -11.07 3.09 0.58
C VAL A 153 -10.88 1.67 1.09
N ASP A 154 -10.10 0.89 0.39
CA ASP A 154 -9.66 -0.43 0.83
C ASP A 154 -8.33 -0.27 1.56
N LEU A 155 -8.37 -0.34 2.88
CA LEU A 155 -7.20 -0.20 3.74
C LEU A 155 -6.62 -1.58 4.03
N ARG A 156 -5.42 -1.84 3.53
CA ARG A 156 -4.61 -3.00 3.93
C ARG A 156 -3.68 -2.55 5.03
N LEU A 157 -3.76 -3.20 6.17
CA LEU A 157 -3.03 -2.76 7.35
C LEU A 157 -2.19 -3.88 7.95
N ASN A 158 -1.08 -3.47 8.53
CA ASN A 158 -0.22 -4.30 9.35
C ASN A 158 -0.03 -3.64 10.70
N THR A 159 -0.13 -4.42 11.77
CA THR A 159 0.19 -3.95 13.13
C THR A 159 1.49 -4.58 13.59
N MET A 160 2.32 -3.80 14.27
CA MET A 160 3.62 -4.24 14.76
C MET A 160 3.83 -3.81 16.21
N PRO A 161 4.17 -4.74 17.11
CA PRO A 161 4.58 -4.40 18.46
C PRO A 161 5.86 -3.55 18.44
N THR A 162 5.88 -2.50 19.24
CA THR A 162 7.04 -1.62 19.42
C THR A 162 7.36 -1.43 20.90
N LEU A 163 8.43 -0.70 21.22
CA LEU A 163 8.84 -0.47 22.60
C LEU A 163 7.75 0.23 23.44
N TYR A 164 7.05 1.18 22.84
CA TYR A 164 6.07 2.03 23.56
C TYR A 164 4.62 1.60 23.32
N GLY A 165 4.39 0.53 22.56
CA GLY A 165 3.05 0.04 22.26
C GLY A 165 2.97 -0.61 20.89
N GLU A 166 1.88 -0.38 20.18
CA GLU A 166 1.64 -0.97 18.88
C GLU A 166 1.58 0.12 17.80
N SER A 167 2.37 -0.02 16.78
CA SER A 167 2.33 0.85 15.59
C SER A 167 1.53 0.19 14.47
N VAL A 168 0.88 1.02 13.65
CA VAL A 168 0.03 0.58 12.55
C VAL A 168 0.51 1.22 11.25
N ALA A 169 0.66 0.42 10.22
CA ALA A 169 0.87 0.87 8.85
C ALA A 169 -0.36 0.49 8.01
N MET A 170 -0.94 1.45 7.33
CA MET A 170 -2.14 1.27 6.49
C MET A 170 -1.84 1.73 5.07
N ARG A 171 -1.98 0.83 4.10
CA ARG A 171 -1.96 1.18 2.67
C ARG A 171 -3.35 1.56 2.23
N LEU A 172 -3.47 2.71 1.56
CA LEU A 172 -4.73 3.25 1.06
C LEU A 172 -4.91 2.87 -0.42
N LEU A 173 -5.90 2.06 -0.70
CA LEU A 173 -6.33 1.75 -2.06
C LEU A 173 -7.69 2.43 -2.28
N VAL A 174 -7.62 3.67 -2.78
CA VAL A 174 -8.84 4.45 -3.07
C VAL A 174 -9.52 3.84 -4.29
N ARG A 175 -10.78 3.49 -4.16
CA ARG A 175 -11.62 3.04 -5.27
C ARG A 175 -12.37 4.24 -5.82
N ASP A 176 -11.87 4.77 -6.91
CA ASP A 176 -12.56 5.80 -7.65
C ASP A 176 -13.51 5.12 -8.66
N SER A 177 -14.80 5.26 -8.44
CA SER A 177 -15.83 4.72 -9.34
C SER A 177 -15.81 5.40 -10.71
N GLN A 178 -15.36 6.64 -10.78
CA GLN A 178 -15.29 7.39 -12.04
C GLN A 178 -14.17 6.87 -12.96
N LEU A 179 -13.11 6.26 -12.41
CA LEU A 179 -12.03 5.64 -13.21
C LEU A 179 -12.44 4.31 -13.87
N GLN A 180 -13.64 3.81 -13.61
CA GLN A 180 -14.15 2.56 -14.20
C GLN A 180 -14.83 2.75 -15.57
N GLU A 181 -14.97 3.98 -16.06
CA GLU A 181 -15.51 4.27 -17.38
C GLU A 181 -14.39 4.36 -18.42
N LEU A 182 -14.60 3.80 -19.60
CA LEU A 182 -13.59 3.80 -20.69
C LEU A 182 -13.20 5.22 -21.12
N GLU A 183 -14.14 6.14 -21.08
CA GLU A 183 -13.97 7.54 -21.44
C GLU A 183 -13.00 8.27 -20.50
N ASN A 184 -12.92 7.81 -19.25
CA ASN A 184 -12.07 8.41 -18.20
C ASN A 184 -10.63 7.88 -18.19
N LEU A 185 -10.30 6.91 -19.06
CA LEU A 185 -8.94 6.35 -19.16
C LEU A 185 -7.91 7.30 -19.80
N GLY A 186 -8.34 8.47 -20.27
CA GLY A 186 -7.45 9.42 -20.93
C GLY A 186 -7.06 9.05 -22.37
N MET A 187 -7.76 8.11 -22.99
CA MET A 187 -7.55 7.74 -24.40
C MET A 187 -8.12 8.82 -25.32
N VAL A 188 -7.37 9.18 -26.38
CA VAL A 188 -7.90 10.04 -27.43
C VAL A 188 -8.90 9.27 -28.31
N GLY A 189 -9.84 10.02 -28.94
CA GLY A 189 -11.00 9.44 -29.66
C GLY A 189 -10.70 8.26 -30.60
N PRO A 190 -9.68 8.31 -31.49
CA PRO A 190 -9.33 7.19 -32.37
C PRO A 190 -8.90 5.93 -31.61
N GLN A 191 -8.14 6.09 -30.50
CA GLN A 191 -7.69 4.96 -29.69
C GLN A 191 -8.86 4.32 -28.95
N LEU A 192 -9.72 5.12 -28.37
CA LEU A 192 -10.95 4.64 -27.72
C LEU A 192 -11.83 3.90 -28.73
N GLY A 193 -12.04 4.46 -29.94
CA GLY A 193 -12.81 3.80 -30.99
C GLY A 193 -12.23 2.43 -31.38
N THR A 194 -10.90 2.31 -31.45
CA THR A 194 -10.23 1.04 -31.73
C THR A 194 -10.48 0.03 -30.59
N LEU A 195 -10.33 0.44 -29.33
CA LEU A 195 -10.58 -0.42 -28.17
C LEU A 195 -12.05 -0.89 -28.14
N LEU A 196 -12.99 0.00 -28.37
CA LEU A 196 -14.42 -0.34 -28.46
C LEU A 196 -14.68 -1.37 -29.58
N GLY A 197 -14.06 -1.21 -30.74
CA GLY A 197 -14.13 -2.18 -31.83
C GLY A 197 -13.62 -3.56 -31.43
N MET A 198 -12.49 -3.62 -30.70
CA MET A 198 -11.97 -4.89 -30.16
C MET A 198 -12.89 -5.52 -29.13
N LEU A 199 -13.47 -4.74 -28.22
CA LEU A 199 -14.41 -5.22 -27.19
C LEU A 199 -15.74 -5.74 -27.76
N HIS A 200 -16.16 -5.27 -28.93
CA HIS A 200 -17.33 -5.76 -29.62
C HIS A 200 -17.06 -7.02 -30.46
N SER A 201 -15.81 -7.39 -30.66
CA SER A 201 -15.46 -8.59 -31.43
C SER A 201 -16.00 -9.85 -30.72
N PRO A 202 -16.58 -10.81 -31.49
CA PRO A 202 -17.16 -12.02 -30.89
C PRO A 202 -16.14 -12.97 -30.30
N SER A 203 -14.87 -12.85 -30.67
CA SER A 203 -13.75 -13.64 -30.16
C SER A 203 -12.43 -12.91 -30.38
N GLY A 204 -11.43 -13.25 -29.57
CA GLY A 204 -10.10 -12.67 -29.67
C GLY A 204 -9.36 -12.69 -28.35
N LEU A 205 -8.19 -12.10 -28.36
CA LEU A 205 -7.35 -11.90 -27.17
C LEU A 205 -6.91 -10.43 -27.11
N ILE A 206 -7.15 -9.77 -25.98
CA ILE A 206 -6.66 -8.43 -25.68
C ILE A 206 -5.62 -8.55 -24.58
N LEU A 207 -4.39 -8.09 -24.84
CA LEU A 207 -3.31 -8.06 -23.85
C LEU A 207 -3.07 -6.63 -23.39
N VAL A 208 -3.13 -6.41 -22.05
CA VAL A 208 -2.79 -5.14 -21.42
C VAL A 208 -1.48 -5.31 -20.66
N THR A 209 -0.41 -4.68 -21.14
CA THR A 209 0.94 -4.84 -20.59
C THR A 209 1.53 -3.49 -20.17
N GLY A 210 2.50 -3.53 -19.26
CA GLY A 210 3.19 -2.34 -18.76
C GLY A 210 3.79 -2.53 -17.37
N PRO A 211 4.61 -1.59 -16.87
CA PRO A 211 5.16 -1.65 -15.52
C PRO A 211 4.09 -1.53 -14.43
N THR A 212 4.49 -1.76 -13.17
CA THR A 212 3.59 -1.54 -12.02
C THR A 212 3.18 -0.07 -11.96
N GLY A 213 1.89 0.19 -11.66
CA GLY A 213 1.34 1.54 -11.59
C GLY A 213 1.01 2.20 -12.93
N SER A 214 1.17 1.50 -14.07
CA SER A 214 0.85 2.05 -15.41
C SER A 214 -0.65 2.07 -15.77
N GLY A 215 -1.54 1.66 -14.86
CA GLY A 215 -2.98 1.64 -15.09
C GLY A 215 -3.52 0.37 -15.76
N LYS A 216 -2.76 -0.73 -15.79
CA LYS A 216 -3.22 -2.02 -16.38
C LYS A 216 -4.55 -2.50 -15.77
N THR A 217 -4.58 -2.62 -14.44
CA THR A 217 -5.76 -3.05 -13.69
C THR A 217 -6.93 -2.10 -13.92
N THR A 218 -6.70 -0.80 -13.87
CA THR A 218 -7.70 0.23 -14.14
C THR A 218 -8.31 0.06 -15.53
N SER A 219 -7.48 -0.14 -16.56
CA SER A 219 -7.93 -0.35 -17.94
C SER A 219 -8.73 -1.63 -18.10
N LEU A 220 -8.30 -2.74 -17.45
CA LEU A 220 -9.01 -4.02 -17.48
C LEU A 220 -10.40 -3.90 -16.81
N TYR A 221 -10.45 -3.26 -15.64
CA TYR A 221 -11.73 -3.07 -14.93
C TYR A 221 -12.69 -2.16 -15.72
N ALA A 222 -12.18 -1.11 -16.40
CA ALA A 222 -13.01 -0.28 -17.28
C ALA A 222 -13.57 -1.09 -18.47
N CYS A 223 -12.78 -1.97 -19.07
CA CYS A 223 -13.24 -2.88 -20.11
C CYS A 223 -14.30 -3.87 -19.58
N LEU A 224 -14.07 -4.44 -18.39
CA LEU A 224 -15.02 -5.35 -17.75
C LEU A 224 -16.32 -4.64 -17.40
N HIS A 225 -16.27 -3.42 -16.89
CA HIS A 225 -17.44 -2.60 -16.60
C HIS A 225 -18.26 -2.32 -17.86
N PHE A 226 -17.59 -1.93 -18.94
CA PHE A 226 -18.23 -1.71 -20.25
C PHE A 226 -18.91 -2.99 -20.80
N LEU A 227 -18.26 -4.16 -20.65
CA LEU A 227 -18.79 -5.44 -21.12
C LEU A 227 -19.91 -6.00 -20.25
N ASN A 228 -20.07 -5.51 -19.01
CA ASN A 228 -21.01 -5.99 -18.01
C ASN A 228 -22.42 -5.39 -18.23
N ASP A 229 -22.95 -5.60 -19.42
CA ASP A 229 -24.27 -5.11 -19.86
C ASP A 229 -25.45 -6.02 -19.44
N GLY A 230 -25.17 -7.03 -18.61
CA GLY A 230 -26.17 -8.03 -18.16
C GLY A 230 -26.49 -9.10 -19.21
N ARG A 231 -25.93 -9.03 -20.42
CA ARG A 231 -26.16 -9.98 -21.51
C ARG A 231 -25.08 -11.04 -21.65
N ARG A 232 -23.94 -10.83 -20.93
CA ARG A 232 -22.77 -11.69 -20.98
C ARG A 232 -22.49 -12.27 -19.62
N LYS A 233 -22.04 -13.52 -19.58
CA LYS A 233 -21.49 -14.11 -18.37
C LYS A 233 -19.97 -13.90 -18.37
N ILE A 234 -19.49 -13.06 -17.47
CA ILE A 234 -18.09 -12.67 -17.41
C ILE A 234 -17.45 -13.35 -16.20
N HIS A 235 -16.32 -13.99 -16.43
CA HIS A 235 -15.48 -14.59 -15.39
C HIS A 235 -14.12 -13.90 -15.36
N THR A 236 -13.60 -13.65 -14.14
CA THR A 236 -12.23 -13.21 -13.93
C THR A 236 -11.47 -14.22 -13.09
N ILE A 237 -10.14 -14.23 -13.23
CA ILE A 237 -9.19 -14.92 -12.39
C ILE A 237 -8.18 -13.86 -11.93
N GLU A 238 -8.12 -13.62 -10.63
CA GLU A 238 -7.36 -12.51 -10.04
C GLU A 238 -6.58 -12.99 -8.80
N ASP A 239 -5.40 -12.44 -8.57
CA ASP A 239 -4.58 -12.76 -7.40
C ASP A 239 -4.01 -11.49 -6.74
N PRO A 240 -4.71 -10.94 -5.73
CA PRO A 240 -6.11 -11.16 -5.36
C PRO A 240 -7.10 -10.30 -6.16
N VAL A 241 -8.42 -10.51 -5.95
CA VAL A 241 -9.47 -9.60 -6.45
C VAL A 241 -9.29 -8.21 -5.84
N GLU A 242 -8.99 -7.22 -6.67
CA GLU A 242 -8.76 -5.85 -6.20
C GLU A 242 -10.06 -5.09 -5.96
N CYS A 243 -11.06 -5.31 -6.79
CA CYS A 243 -12.35 -4.64 -6.71
C CYS A 243 -13.51 -5.61 -6.98
N ALA A 244 -14.46 -5.71 -6.05
CA ALA A 244 -15.67 -6.46 -6.30
C ALA A 244 -16.57 -5.69 -7.28
N VAL A 245 -16.94 -6.31 -8.40
CA VAL A 245 -17.83 -5.75 -9.42
C VAL A 245 -19.10 -6.57 -9.45
N HIS A 246 -20.24 -5.91 -9.23
CA HIS A 246 -21.54 -6.56 -9.28
C HIS A 246 -21.79 -7.12 -10.70
N GLY A 247 -22.29 -8.36 -10.80
CA GLY A 247 -22.59 -9.01 -12.07
C GLY A 247 -21.45 -9.81 -12.68
N LEU A 248 -20.22 -9.77 -12.12
CA LEU A 248 -19.09 -10.61 -12.53
C LEU A 248 -18.95 -11.84 -11.63
N CYS A 249 -18.43 -12.93 -12.21
CA CYS A 249 -17.96 -14.10 -11.46
C CYS A 249 -16.45 -13.95 -11.26
N GLN A 250 -16.07 -13.37 -10.14
CA GLN A 250 -14.64 -13.11 -9.79
C GLN A 250 -14.12 -14.25 -8.91
N ASN A 251 -12.93 -14.80 -9.29
CA ASN A 251 -12.26 -15.91 -8.63
C ASN A 251 -10.82 -15.55 -8.27
#